data_67826390a4a8c722801c8248fbaae7e3
#
_entry.id   67826390a4a8c722801c8248fbaae7e3
#
_cell.length_a   1.000
_cell.length_b   1.000
_cell.length_c   1.000
_cell.angle_alpha   90.00
_cell.angle_beta   90.00
_cell.angle_gamma   90.00
#
_symmetry.space_group_name_H-M   'P 1'
#
loop_
_entity.id
_entity.type
_entity.pdbx_description
1 polymer ?
#
loop_
_entity_poly.entity_id
_entity_poly.type
_entity_poly.pdbx_seq_one_letter_code
_entity_poly.pdbx_strand_id
1 'polypeptide(L)'
;MSMDLLVRLPDPEEIKKKYPASEKVKGIKAQRDKEIADVFTGKSNKFLLIIGPCSADKEEPVIDYISRLVPVQEQVKDKILIIPRIYTNKPRTTGEGYKGMIHQPDPTKHEDMLEGLIKVRQLHLHAIEQTGFTCADEMLYPENDRYLSDLLSYVAVGARSVEDQQHRLTASGLDIPVGMKNPTSGTMSVMLNSIRAAQASHTFIYRGWETHTSGNPLAHAILRGAVNKHGETIPNYHYEDLSLLYELYCKQDLQNKAVIVDTNHSNSGKKYLEQVRIANEIFHSRRHSKDLEGFVKGLMIESYIEDGSQSTDDAVYGKSITDPCLGWEKTEKLIYSLADQL
;
A
#
# COMPACT_ATOMS: atom_id res chain seq x y z
N MET A 1 -19.44 24.27 20.58
CA MET A 1 -18.45 23.69 19.69
C MET A 1 -19.05 22.38 19.19
N SER A 2 -18.95 22.05 17.93
CA SER A 2 -19.55 20.82 17.35
C SER A 2 -18.57 19.63 17.31
N MET A 3 -17.48 19.72 18.07
CA MET A 3 -16.45 18.68 18.19
C MET A 3 -16.29 18.33 19.67
N ASP A 4 -16.52 17.09 20.01
CA ASP A 4 -16.37 16.55 21.36
C ASP A 4 -15.13 15.67 21.42
N LEU A 5 -14.27 15.89 22.41
CA LEU A 5 -13.11 15.02 22.69
C LEU A 5 -13.58 13.87 23.57
N LEU A 6 -13.77 12.68 22.98
CA LEU A 6 -14.36 11.54 23.66
C LEU A 6 -13.34 10.83 24.56
N VAL A 7 -12.20 10.41 23.98
CA VAL A 7 -11.16 9.64 24.67
C VAL A 7 -9.78 10.10 24.16
N ARG A 8 -8.84 10.29 25.08
CA ARG A 8 -7.42 10.48 24.67
C ARG A 8 -6.84 9.10 24.35
N LEU A 9 -6.37 8.94 23.11
CA LEU A 9 -5.66 7.74 22.70
C LEU A 9 -4.25 7.70 23.32
N PRO A 10 -3.74 6.51 23.69
CA PRO A 10 -2.38 6.35 24.18
C PRO A 10 -1.33 6.86 23.18
N ASP A 11 -0.21 7.31 23.65
CA ASP A 11 0.89 7.64 22.77
C ASP A 11 1.46 6.37 22.09
N PRO A 12 1.99 6.47 20.83
CA PRO A 12 2.57 5.33 20.14
C PRO A 12 3.59 4.55 20.92
N GLU A 13 4.43 5.24 21.70
CA GLU A 13 5.46 4.60 22.53
C GLU A 13 4.88 3.76 23.66
N GLU A 14 3.69 4.14 24.20
CA GLU A 14 2.98 3.35 25.20
C GLU A 14 2.46 2.05 24.59
N ILE A 15 1.87 2.12 23.39
CA ILE A 15 1.37 0.95 22.66
C ILE A 15 2.52 0.03 22.25
N LYS A 16 3.63 0.58 21.74
CA LYS A 16 4.83 -0.19 21.38
C LYS A 16 5.44 -0.89 22.60
N LYS A 17 5.46 -0.23 23.76
CA LYS A 17 5.95 -0.81 25.02
C LYS A 17 5.04 -1.94 25.51
N LYS A 18 3.73 -1.82 25.32
CA LYS A 18 2.75 -2.84 25.72
C LYS A 18 2.74 -4.05 24.78
N TYR A 19 2.96 -3.83 23.50
CA TYR A 19 3.04 -4.83 22.45
C TYR A 19 4.35 -4.70 21.66
N PRO A 20 5.50 -5.07 22.25
CA PRO A 20 6.81 -4.83 21.67
C PRO A 20 7.10 -5.77 20.50
N ALA A 21 7.83 -5.28 19.52
CA ALA A 21 8.46 -6.13 18.50
C ALA A 21 9.60 -6.93 19.14
N SER A 22 9.58 -8.27 18.99
CA SER A 22 10.66 -9.13 19.43
C SER A 22 11.93 -8.89 18.61
N GLU A 23 13.10 -9.32 19.12
CA GLU A 23 14.36 -9.21 18.36
C GLU A 23 14.29 -9.95 17.01
N LYS A 24 13.55 -11.07 16.95
CA LYS A 24 13.27 -11.79 15.70
C LYS A 24 12.50 -10.88 14.71
N VAL A 25 11.42 -10.23 15.16
CA VAL A 25 10.62 -9.31 14.33
C VAL A 25 11.46 -8.14 13.82
N LYS A 26 12.26 -7.52 14.69
CA LYS A 26 13.16 -6.42 14.31
C LYS A 26 14.18 -6.84 13.25
N GLY A 27 14.77 -8.04 13.42
CA GLY A 27 15.72 -8.60 12.45
C GLY A 27 15.07 -8.85 11.08
N ILE A 28 13.88 -9.46 11.05
CA ILE A 28 13.10 -9.67 9.82
C ILE A 28 12.81 -8.32 9.17
N LYS A 29 12.30 -7.34 9.94
CA LYS A 29 11.98 -6.02 9.40
C LYS A 29 13.21 -5.35 8.78
N ALA A 30 14.33 -5.30 9.48
CA ALA A 30 15.55 -4.68 8.97
C ALA A 30 16.02 -5.31 7.65
N GLN A 31 15.94 -6.63 7.53
CA GLN A 31 16.27 -7.34 6.29
C GLN A 31 15.28 -6.99 5.18
N ARG A 32 13.98 -7.04 5.44
CA ARG A 32 12.93 -6.76 4.46
C ARG A 32 12.98 -5.31 3.97
N ASP A 33 13.18 -4.35 4.87
CA ASP A 33 13.34 -2.93 4.52
C ASP A 33 14.50 -2.74 3.55
N LYS A 34 15.63 -3.40 3.82
CA LYS A 34 16.80 -3.36 2.95
C LYS A 34 16.49 -3.97 1.57
N GLU A 35 15.89 -5.16 1.52
CA GLU A 35 15.54 -5.83 0.27
C GLU A 35 14.61 -4.99 -0.60
N ILE A 36 13.60 -4.36 0.00
CA ILE A 36 12.64 -3.51 -0.70
C ILE A 36 13.33 -2.22 -1.18
N ALA A 37 14.12 -1.57 -0.32
CA ALA A 37 14.87 -0.36 -0.69
C ALA A 37 15.88 -0.65 -1.83
N ASP A 38 16.51 -1.82 -1.84
CA ASP A 38 17.45 -2.23 -2.90
C ASP A 38 16.76 -2.31 -4.28
N VAL A 39 15.48 -2.65 -4.35
CA VAL A 39 14.70 -2.61 -5.61
C VAL A 39 14.48 -1.16 -6.08
N PHE A 40 14.07 -0.26 -5.18
CA PHE A 40 13.83 1.15 -5.53
C PHE A 40 15.12 1.87 -5.92
N THR A 41 16.23 1.55 -5.27
CA THR A 41 17.54 2.15 -5.56
C THR A 41 18.27 1.51 -6.74
N GLY A 42 17.71 0.48 -7.37
CA GLY A 42 18.30 -0.23 -8.51
C GLY A 42 19.46 -1.17 -8.16
N LYS A 43 19.66 -1.48 -6.87
CA LYS A 43 20.64 -2.48 -6.42
C LYS A 43 20.13 -3.90 -6.58
N SER A 44 18.83 -4.08 -6.71
CA SER A 44 18.16 -5.35 -6.99
C SER A 44 17.25 -5.20 -8.21
N ASN A 45 17.26 -6.22 -9.08
CA ASN A 45 16.40 -6.29 -10.26
C ASN A 45 15.08 -7.03 -9.98
N LYS A 46 14.82 -7.42 -8.72
CA LYS A 46 13.57 -8.08 -8.36
C LYS A 46 12.38 -7.16 -8.63
N PHE A 47 11.26 -7.77 -8.98
CA PHE A 47 10.00 -7.08 -9.19
C PHE A 47 9.16 -7.10 -7.92
N LEU A 48 8.61 -5.96 -7.52
CA LEU A 48 7.78 -5.87 -6.31
C LEU A 48 6.34 -6.28 -6.61
N LEU A 49 5.76 -7.09 -5.75
CA LEU A 49 4.36 -7.44 -5.81
C LEU A 49 3.68 -7.11 -4.48
N ILE A 50 2.97 -5.97 -4.45
CA ILE A 50 2.20 -5.53 -3.28
C ILE A 50 0.81 -6.13 -3.43
N ILE A 51 0.49 -7.18 -2.65
CA ILE A 51 -0.69 -8.00 -2.91
C ILE A 51 -1.42 -8.40 -1.63
N GLY A 52 -2.74 -8.27 -1.62
CA GLY A 52 -3.59 -8.64 -0.50
C GLY A 52 -4.97 -8.01 -0.57
N PRO A 53 -5.81 -8.19 0.46
CA PRO A 53 -7.20 -7.73 0.45
C PRO A 53 -7.31 -6.21 0.27
N CYS A 54 -8.45 -5.79 -0.27
CA CYS A 54 -8.76 -4.36 -0.41
C CYS A 54 -8.71 -3.65 0.95
N SER A 55 -9.23 -4.29 2.00
CA SER A 55 -9.07 -3.89 3.40
C SER A 55 -8.97 -5.12 4.29
N ALA A 56 -8.14 -5.03 5.34
CA ALA A 56 -8.13 -6.02 6.41
C ALA A 56 -9.40 -5.84 7.26
N ASP A 57 -10.15 -6.91 7.45
CA ASP A 57 -11.40 -6.91 8.20
C ASP A 57 -11.32 -7.78 9.45
N LYS A 58 -10.68 -8.95 9.35
CA LYS A 58 -10.49 -9.91 10.44
C LYS A 58 -9.06 -10.47 10.37
N GLU A 59 -8.46 -10.70 11.53
CA GLU A 59 -7.08 -11.18 11.61
C GLU A 59 -6.91 -12.58 11.00
N GLU A 60 -7.77 -13.54 11.37
CA GLU A 60 -7.63 -14.94 10.98
C GLU A 60 -7.55 -15.14 9.45
N PRO A 61 -8.51 -14.67 8.64
CA PRO A 61 -8.42 -14.84 7.18
C PRO A 61 -7.29 -14.02 6.54
N VAL A 62 -6.87 -12.89 7.12
CA VAL A 62 -5.71 -12.12 6.64
C VAL A 62 -4.42 -12.90 6.86
N ILE A 63 -4.22 -13.47 8.04
CA ILE A 63 -3.04 -14.30 8.33
C ILE A 63 -3.03 -15.58 7.50
N ASP A 64 -4.18 -16.26 7.30
CA ASP A 64 -4.30 -17.41 6.40
C ASP A 64 -3.86 -17.03 4.97
N TYR A 65 -4.39 -15.91 4.43
CA TYR A 65 -4.00 -15.44 3.11
C TYR A 65 -2.48 -15.19 3.01
N ILE A 66 -1.89 -14.50 3.98
CA ILE A 66 -0.44 -14.22 3.98
C ILE A 66 0.37 -15.51 4.11
N SER A 67 -0.11 -16.46 4.92
CA SER A 67 0.56 -17.75 5.09
C SER A 67 0.62 -18.55 3.78
N ARG A 68 -0.41 -18.46 2.94
CA ARG A 68 -0.41 -19.06 1.59
C ARG A 68 0.62 -18.42 0.66
N LEU A 69 0.97 -17.15 0.86
CA LEU A 69 2.02 -16.49 0.08
C LEU A 69 3.43 -16.98 0.43
N VAL A 70 3.66 -17.59 1.59
CA VAL A 70 5.00 -18.04 2.03
C VAL A 70 5.62 -19.06 1.05
N PRO A 71 4.98 -20.19 0.74
CA PRO A 71 5.53 -21.15 -0.22
C PRO A 71 5.65 -20.56 -1.64
N VAL A 72 4.76 -19.68 -2.04
CA VAL A 72 4.83 -18.99 -3.34
C VAL A 72 6.06 -18.07 -3.39
N GLN A 73 6.30 -17.26 -2.34
CA GLN A 73 7.49 -16.41 -2.27
C GLN A 73 8.77 -17.22 -2.35
N GLU A 74 8.85 -18.36 -1.69
CA GLU A 74 10.05 -19.19 -1.74
C GLU A 74 10.37 -19.67 -3.17
N GLN A 75 9.34 -19.99 -3.96
CA GLN A 75 9.50 -20.42 -5.35
C GLN A 75 9.88 -19.28 -6.32
N VAL A 76 9.45 -18.04 -6.03
CA VAL A 76 9.68 -16.90 -6.92
C VAL A 76 10.70 -15.89 -6.38
N LYS A 77 11.35 -16.17 -5.25
CA LYS A 77 12.20 -15.24 -4.49
C LYS A 77 13.35 -14.62 -5.26
N ASP A 78 13.85 -15.28 -6.29
CA ASP A 78 14.95 -14.76 -7.10
C ASP A 78 14.48 -13.67 -8.09
N LYS A 79 13.20 -13.62 -8.40
CA LYS A 79 12.58 -12.74 -9.40
C LYS A 79 11.59 -11.75 -8.81
N ILE A 80 10.75 -12.18 -7.86
CA ILE A 80 9.68 -11.40 -7.26
C ILE A 80 9.89 -11.28 -5.76
N LEU A 81 9.70 -10.05 -5.25
CA LEU A 81 9.64 -9.76 -3.83
C LEU A 81 8.20 -9.39 -3.46
N ILE A 82 7.51 -10.28 -2.75
CA ILE A 82 6.12 -10.09 -2.32
C ILE A 82 6.08 -9.22 -1.07
N ILE A 83 5.19 -8.23 -1.06
CA ILE A 83 4.85 -7.41 0.10
C ILE A 83 3.35 -7.59 0.34
N PRO A 84 2.93 -8.33 1.37
CA PRO A 84 1.52 -8.48 1.68
C PRO A 84 0.89 -7.12 1.99
N ARG A 85 -0.30 -6.91 1.46
CA ARG A 85 -1.09 -5.72 1.68
C ARG A 85 -2.05 -5.96 2.84
N ILE A 86 -1.87 -5.25 3.95
CA ILE A 86 -2.78 -5.21 5.11
C ILE A 86 -3.26 -3.77 5.25
N TYR A 87 -4.25 -3.38 4.46
CA TYR A 87 -4.80 -2.04 4.57
C TYR A 87 -5.83 -1.98 5.70
N THR A 88 -5.44 -1.31 6.78
CA THR A 88 -6.20 -1.23 8.03
C THR A 88 -7.10 0.00 8.11
N ASN A 89 -6.97 0.90 7.14
CA ASN A 89 -7.81 2.08 6.97
C ASN A 89 -8.53 2.04 5.62
N LYS A 90 -9.76 2.55 5.59
CA LYS A 90 -10.53 2.69 4.35
C LYS A 90 -11.10 4.10 4.24
N PRO A 91 -10.51 4.98 3.42
CA PRO A 91 -11.06 6.32 3.21
C PRO A 91 -12.43 6.23 2.54
N ARG A 92 -13.42 6.93 3.09
CA ARG A 92 -14.80 6.96 2.59
C ARG A 92 -15.19 8.38 2.18
N THR A 93 -15.52 8.57 0.92
CA THR A 93 -15.88 9.88 0.36
C THR A 93 -17.16 10.43 1.00
N THR A 94 -18.15 9.57 1.27
CA THR A 94 -19.43 9.94 1.88
C THR A 94 -19.47 9.70 3.40
N GLY A 95 -18.43 9.07 3.97
CA GLY A 95 -18.40 8.68 5.38
C GLY A 95 -19.15 7.38 5.69
N GLU A 96 -19.80 6.76 4.69
CA GLU A 96 -20.59 5.53 4.86
C GLU A 96 -19.78 4.25 4.59
N GLY A 97 -20.21 3.14 5.21
CA GLY A 97 -19.61 1.81 5.06
C GLY A 97 -18.41 1.57 5.95
N TYR A 98 -17.82 0.36 5.86
CA TYR A 98 -16.69 -0.07 6.69
C TYR A 98 -15.48 0.87 6.52
N LYS A 99 -14.98 1.43 7.61
CA LYS A 99 -13.92 2.44 7.64
C LYS A 99 -12.51 1.86 7.87
N GLY A 100 -12.41 0.54 7.97
CA GLY A 100 -11.16 -0.17 8.26
C GLY A 100 -11.02 -0.57 9.72
N MET A 101 -10.09 -1.49 9.98
CA MET A 101 -9.89 -2.12 11.30
C MET A 101 -9.53 -1.10 12.40
N ILE A 102 -8.86 0.00 12.09
CA ILE A 102 -8.57 1.05 13.09
C ILE A 102 -9.85 1.64 13.66
N HIS A 103 -10.86 1.88 12.83
CA HIS A 103 -12.14 2.42 13.28
C HIS A 103 -13.07 1.34 13.85
N GLN A 104 -13.15 0.21 13.12
CA GLN A 104 -14.09 -0.87 13.38
C GLN A 104 -13.32 -2.18 13.45
N PRO A 105 -12.69 -2.48 14.62
CA PRO A 105 -11.96 -3.73 14.84
C PRO A 105 -12.83 -4.96 14.74
N ASP A 106 -14.14 -4.80 14.87
CA ASP A 106 -15.18 -5.75 14.52
C ASP A 106 -16.13 -5.05 13.52
N PRO A 107 -16.19 -5.47 12.24
CA PRO A 107 -16.99 -4.81 11.22
C PRO A 107 -18.49 -4.72 11.53
N THR A 108 -18.99 -5.57 12.46
CA THR A 108 -20.41 -5.64 12.85
C THR A 108 -20.75 -4.78 14.07
N LYS A 109 -19.75 -4.15 14.71
CA LYS A 109 -19.92 -3.33 15.93
C LYS A 109 -19.68 -1.84 15.67
N HIS A 110 -19.95 -1.06 16.69
CA HIS A 110 -19.63 0.37 16.71
C HIS A 110 -18.11 0.61 16.67
N GLU A 111 -17.73 1.82 16.31
CA GLU A 111 -16.35 2.27 16.25
C GLU A 111 -15.68 2.20 17.64
N ASP A 112 -14.47 1.66 17.70
CA ASP A 112 -13.57 1.65 18.86
C ASP A 112 -12.11 1.85 18.38
N MET A 113 -11.67 3.10 18.36
CA MET A 113 -10.33 3.45 17.85
C MET A 113 -9.21 2.94 18.74
N LEU A 114 -9.42 2.79 20.05
CA LEU A 114 -8.39 2.27 20.94
C LEU A 114 -8.17 0.77 20.71
N GLU A 115 -9.26 0.00 20.68
CA GLU A 115 -9.19 -1.42 20.34
C GLU A 115 -8.65 -1.62 18.92
N GLY A 116 -9.07 -0.77 17.97
CA GLY A 116 -8.60 -0.78 16.59
C GLY A 116 -7.07 -0.61 16.48
N LEU A 117 -6.48 0.39 17.14
CA LEU A 117 -5.03 0.59 17.16
C LEU A 117 -4.28 -0.62 17.73
N ILE A 118 -4.80 -1.23 18.79
CA ILE A 118 -4.20 -2.43 19.39
C ILE A 118 -4.27 -3.61 18.44
N LYS A 119 -5.43 -3.90 17.85
CA LYS A 119 -5.62 -5.01 16.91
C LYS A 119 -4.77 -4.87 15.66
N VAL A 120 -4.71 -3.68 15.09
CA VAL A 120 -3.87 -3.42 13.92
C VAL A 120 -2.40 -3.70 14.22
N ARG A 121 -1.89 -3.25 15.37
CA ARG A 121 -0.51 -3.55 15.76
C ARG A 121 -0.28 -5.05 15.98
N GLN A 122 -1.21 -5.73 16.66
CA GLN A 122 -1.13 -7.18 16.88
C GLN A 122 -1.16 -7.95 15.55
N LEU A 123 -2.04 -7.57 14.62
CA LEU A 123 -2.12 -8.19 13.29
C LEU A 123 -0.77 -8.10 12.54
N HIS A 124 -0.13 -6.93 12.54
CA HIS A 124 1.19 -6.78 11.91
C HIS A 124 2.29 -7.57 12.63
N LEU A 125 2.29 -7.62 13.96
CA LEU A 125 3.22 -8.45 14.73
C LEU A 125 3.05 -9.93 14.38
N HIS A 126 1.82 -10.44 14.41
CA HIS A 126 1.52 -11.83 14.09
C HIS A 126 1.86 -12.19 12.64
N ALA A 127 1.59 -11.28 11.69
CA ALA A 127 1.99 -11.47 10.30
C ALA A 127 3.50 -11.68 10.18
N ILE A 128 4.32 -10.84 10.80
CA ILE A 128 5.79 -10.97 10.75
C ILE A 128 6.27 -12.23 11.48
N GLU A 129 5.75 -12.49 12.68
CA GLU A 129 6.18 -13.64 13.51
C GLU A 129 5.88 -14.99 12.87
N GLN A 130 4.70 -15.13 12.27
CA GLN A 130 4.21 -16.38 11.70
C GLN A 130 4.72 -16.63 10.28
N THR A 131 4.89 -15.57 9.48
CA THR A 131 5.14 -15.72 8.05
C THR A 131 6.50 -15.18 7.58
N GLY A 132 7.15 -14.33 8.37
CA GLY A 132 8.36 -13.64 7.97
C GLY A 132 8.13 -12.47 7.00
N PHE A 133 6.89 -12.14 6.67
CA PHE A 133 6.57 -10.97 5.84
C PHE A 133 6.36 -9.72 6.68
N THR A 134 7.03 -8.64 6.30
CA THR A 134 6.58 -7.28 6.64
C THR A 134 5.60 -6.82 5.58
N CYS A 135 4.66 -5.95 5.97
CA CYS A 135 3.50 -5.65 5.15
C CYS A 135 3.43 -4.18 4.73
N ALA A 136 2.49 -3.91 3.79
CA ALA A 136 2.13 -2.57 3.34
C ALA A 136 0.82 -2.13 3.97
N ASP A 137 0.70 -0.86 4.36
CA ASP A 137 -0.56 -0.23 4.75
C ASP A 137 -0.78 1.12 4.04
N GLU A 138 -2.01 1.64 4.07
CA GLU A 138 -2.36 2.96 3.54
C GLU A 138 -2.43 3.99 4.67
N MET A 139 -1.66 5.07 4.55
CA MET A 139 -1.68 6.18 5.48
C MET A 139 -2.95 7.01 5.27
N LEU A 140 -3.99 6.76 6.08
CA LEU A 140 -5.18 7.61 6.12
C LEU A 140 -4.98 8.78 7.09
N TYR A 141 -4.47 8.50 8.28
CA TYR A 141 -4.08 9.48 9.27
C TYR A 141 -2.55 9.52 9.36
N PRO A 142 -1.91 10.64 9.08
CA PRO A 142 -0.46 10.76 9.20
C PRO A 142 0.10 10.36 10.57
N GLU A 143 -0.68 10.59 11.62
CA GLU A 143 -0.29 10.29 13.00
C GLU A 143 -0.26 8.78 13.33
N ASN A 144 -0.99 7.95 12.56
CA ASN A 144 -1.09 6.51 12.81
C ASN A 144 0.18 5.74 12.45
N ASP A 145 1.00 6.27 11.54
CA ASP A 145 2.26 5.64 11.14
C ASP A 145 3.14 5.32 12.35
N ARG A 146 3.20 6.21 13.34
CA ARG A 146 4.03 6.03 14.54
C ARG A 146 3.68 4.78 15.35
N TYR A 147 2.45 4.28 15.30
CA TYR A 147 2.05 3.05 16.00
C TYR A 147 2.59 1.79 15.34
N LEU A 148 2.96 1.87 14.06
CA LEU A 148 3.40 0.77 13.21
C LEU A 148 4.79 0.96 12.58
N SER A 149 5.48 2.07 12.86
CA SER A 149 6.75 2.43 12.20
C SER A 149 7.87 1.41 12.39
N ASP A 150 7.79 0.57 13.42
CA ASP A 150 8.70 -0.54 13.68
C ASP A 150 8.25 -1.88 13.04
N LEU A 151 7.17 -1.89 12.24
CA LEU A 151 6.59 -3.09 11.65
C LEU A 151 6.35 -2.98 10.13
N LEU A 152 5.95 -1.80 9.62
CA LEU A 152 5.68 -1.58 8.20
C LEU A 152 6.96 -1.46 7.38
N SER A 153 6.97 -2.01 6.17
CA SER A 153 8.05 -1.85 5.19
C SER A 153 7.62 -1.13 3.90
N TYR A 154 6.36 -0.76 3.80
CA TYR A 154 5.82 0.01 2.70
C TYR A 154 4.58 0.79 3.15
N VAL A 155 4.47 2.03 2.71
CA VAL A 155 3.29 2.87 2.96
C VAL A 155 2.77 3.42 1.64
N ALA A 156 1.44 3.43 1.48
CA ALA A 156 0.79 4.15 0.38
C ALA A 156 0.08 5.40 0.90
N VAL A 157 0.20 6.50 0.17
CA VAL A 157 -0.64 7.69 0.35
C VAL A 157 -1.77 7.65 -0.66
N GLY A 158 -3.00 7.64 -0.17
CA GLY A 158 -4.20 7.45 -0.97
C GLY A 158 -4.48 8.61 -1.94
N ALA A 159 -5.27 8.34 -2.98
CA ALA A 159 -5.61 9.31 -4.02
C ALA A 159 -6.38 10.55 -3.51
N ARG A 160 -7.05 10.44 -2.36
CA ARG A 160 -7.75 11.57 -1.71
C ARG A 160 -6.86 12.35 -0.76
N SER A 161 -5.74 11.75 -0.34
CA SER A 161 -4.81 12.29 0.65
C SER A 161 -3.54 12.89 0.03
N VAL A 162 -3.24 12.55 -1.23
CA VAL A 162 -1.98 12.94 -1.90
C VAL A 162 -1.81 14.46 -2.08
N GLU A 163 -2.90 15.22 -2.04
CA GLU A 163 -2.88 16.69 -2.10
C GLU A 163 -2.73 17.33 -0.71
N ASP A 164 -2.99 16.57 0.36
CA ASP A 164 -2.89 17.07 1.72
C ASP A 164 -1.44 17.28 2.15
N GLN A 165 -1.17 18.48 2.69
CA GLN A 165 0.18 18.87 3.10
C GLN A 165 0.73 18.00 4.22
N GLN A 166 -0.09 17.64 5.21
CA GLN A 166 0.36 16.85 6.35
C GLN A 166 0.84 15.45 5.93
N HIS A 167 0.16 14.81 4.96
CA HIS A 167 0.58 13.52 4.40
C HIS A 167 1.93 13.61 3.70
N ARG A 168 2.16 14.66 2.90
CA ARG A 168 3.42 14.89 2.19
C ARG A 168 4.59 15.11 3.15
N LEU A 169 4.36 15.93 4.18
CA LEU A 169 5.35 16.23 5.21
C LEU A 169 5.68 15.00 6.06
N THR A 170 4.66 14.22 6.46
CA THR A 170 4.88 12.96 7.19
C THR A 170 5.67 11.97 6.33
N ALA A 171 5.31 11.81 5.05
CA ALA A 171 6.02 10.93 4.12
C ALA A 171 7.51 11.28 4.01
N SER A 172 7.88 12.56 4.15
CA SER A 172 9.29 13.00 4.11
C SER A 172 10.12 12.55 5.32
N GLY A 173 9.48 12.09 6.37
CA GLY A 173 10.12 11.61 7.61
C GLY A 173 10.11 10.09 7.76
N LEU A 174 9.65 9.34 6.75
CA LEU A 174 9.67 7.88 6.79
C LEU A 174 10.94 7.32 6.17
N ASP A 175 11.52 6.28 6.80
CA ASP A 175 12.72 5.59 6.33
C ASP A 175 12.42 4.40 5.40
N ILE A 176 11.16 4.21 5.02
CA ILE A 176 10.67 3.13 4.16
C ILE A 176 10.04 3.71 2.88
N PRO A 177 9.89 2.90 1.80
CA PRO A 177 9.24 3.34 0.59
C PRO A 177 7.82 3.86 0.81
N VAL A 178 7.53 5.04 0.24
CA VAL A 178 6.19 5.66 0.27
C VAL A 178 5.69 5.87 -1.15
N GLY A 179 4.61 5.16 -1.49
CA GLY A 179 3.96 5.29 -2.79
C GLY A 179 2.90 6.40 -2.77
N MET A 180 3.08 7.41 -3.62
CA MET A 180 2.13 8.50 -3.82
C MET A 180 1.16 8.13 -4.94
N LYS A 181 -0.10 7.82 -4.63
CA LYS A 181 -1.12 7.56 -5.65
C LYS A 181 -1.43 8.84 -6.43
N ASN A 182 -1.62 8.74 -7.74
CA ASN A 182 -2.20 9.87 -8.45
C ASN A 182 -3.59 10.21 -7.86
N PRO A 183 -3.98 11.52 -7.82
CA PRO A 183 -5.28 11.91 -7.32
C PRO A 183 -6.42 11.29 -8.16
N THR A 184 -7.63 11.29 -7.63
CA THR A 184 -8.80 10.73 -8.33
C THR A 184 -9.04 11.35 -9.70
N SER A 185 -8.65 12.61 -9.90
CA SER A 185 -8.68 13.31 -11.19
C SER A 185 -7.66 12.78 -12.22
N GLY A 186 -6.66 12.00 -11.79
CA GLY A 186 -5.58 11.52 -12.67
C GLY A 186 -4.45 12.51 -12.92
N THR A 187 -4.42 13.67 -12.27
CA THR A 187 -3.46 14.74 -12.54
C THR A 187 -2.03 14.32 -12.15
N MET A 188 -1.20 14.03 -13.15
CA MET A 188 0.20 13.57 -12.94
C MET A 188 1.08 14.61 -12.23
N SER A 189 0.91 15.90 -12.51
CA SER A 189 1.70 16.96 -11.88
C SER A 189 1.47 17.05 -10.37
N VAL A 190 0.26 16.79 -9.90
CA VAL A 190 -0.06 16.75 -8.46
C VAL A 190 0.69 15.59 -7.79
N MET A 191 0.68 14.41 -8.39
CA MET A 191 1.42 13.24 -7.89
C MET A 191 2.93 13.52 -7.86
N LEU A 192 3.51 14.05 -8.94
CA LEU A 192 4.93 14.37 -8.99
C LEU A 192 5.34 15.44 -7.97
N ASN A 193 4.49 16.47 -7.76
CA ASN A 193 4.71 17.45 -6.73
C ASN A 193 4.65 16.85 -5.32
N SER A 194 3.78 15.86 -5.09
CA SER A 194 3.73 15.15 -3.80
C SER A 194 4.98 14.32 -3.55
N ILE A 195 5.52 13.66 -4.57
CA ILE A 195 6.79 12.93 -4.49
C ILE A 195 7.94 13.90 -4.20
N ARG A 196 8.00 15.03 -4.90
CA ARG A 196 9.02 16.07 -4.68
C ARG A 196 8.96 16.60 -3.25
N ALA A 197 7.77 16.89 -2.74
CA ALA A 197 7.58 17.31 -1.36
C ALA A 197 8.05 16.23 -0.37
N ALA A 198 7.69 14.96 -0.60
CA ALA A 198 8.12 13.86 0.27
C ALA A 198 9.64 13.61 0.21
N GLN A 199 10.31 13.90 -0.90
CA GLN A 199 11.76 13.78 -1.03
C GLN A 199 12.52 14.99 -0.44
N ALA A 200 11.85 16.08 -0.15
CA ALA A 200 12.46 17.28 0.44
C ALA A 200 12.49 17.25 1.97
N SER A 201 13.43 17.99 2.54
CA SER A 201 13.51 18.25 3.98
C SER A 201 12.47 19.30 4.39
N HIS A 202 11.85 19.11 5.57
CA HIS A 202 10.82 20.01 6.09
C HIS A 202 10.96 20.23 7.61
N THR A 203 10.45 21.38 8.07
CA THR A 203 10.17 21.63 9.49
C THR A 203 8.70 21.99 9.63
N PHE A 204 7.97 21.26 10.48
CA PHE A 204 6.52 21.41 10.64
C PHE A 204 6.04 20.94 12.01
N ILE A 205 4.78 21.24 12.33
CA ILE A 205 4.16 20.76 13.57
C ILE A 205 3.63 19.35 13.37
N TYR A 206 4.13 18.41 14.17
CA TYR A 206 3.68 17.03 14.19
C TYR A 206 3.41 16.59 15.63
N ARG A 207 2.15 16.24 15.97
CA ARG A 207 1.75 15.78 17.30
C ARG A 207 2.16 16.71 18.45
N GLY A 208 2.08 18.02 18.22
CA GLY A 208 2.47 19.03 19.20
C GLY A 208 3.99 19.31 19.31
N TRP A 209 4.80 18.72 18.42
CA TRP A 209 6.24 18.95 18.33
C TRP A 209 6.59 19.77 17.09
N GLU A 210 7.56 20.65 17.20
CA GLU A 210 8.32 21.12 16.04
C GLU A 210 9.21 19.99 15.58
N THR A 211 8.93 19.45 14.39
CA THR A 211 9.58 18.25 13.86
C THR A 211 10.33 18.60 12.58
N HIS A 212 11.57 18.12 12.48
CA HIS A 212 12.39 18.23 11.28
C HIS A 212 12.52 16.86 10.60
N THR A 213 12.39 16.83 9.26
CA THR A 213 12.59 15.66 8.43
C THR A 213 13.71 15.87 7.43
N SER A 214 14.39 14.79 7.02
CA SER A 214 15.51 14.86 6.07
C SER A 214 15.09 14.68 4.60
N GLY A 215 13.83 14.30 4.35
CA GLY A 215 13.35 13.86 3.04
C GLY A 215 13.47 12.35 2.86
N ASN A 216 12.53 11.77 2.13
CA ASN A 216 12.46 10.34 1.84
C ASN A 216 12.80 10.05 0.37
N PRO A 217 14.03 9.64 0.03
CA PRO A 217 14.44 9.38 -1.34
C PRO A 217 13.73 8.19 -2.00
N LEU A 218 13.00 7.38 -1.23
CA LEU A 218 12.23 6.22 -1.71
C LEU A 218 10.76 6.56 -2.00
N ALA A 219 10.35 7.84 -1.85
CA ALA A 219 9.02 8.28 -2.27
C ALA A 219 8.89 8.16 -3.79
N HIS A 220 7.81 7.53 -4.27
CA HIS A 220 7.63 7.16 -5.68
C HIS A 220 6.15 7.22 -6.10
N ALA A 221 5.88 7.03 -7.41
CA ALA A 221 4.54 7.08 -7.98
C ALA A 221 3.77 5.77 -7.82
N ILE A 222 2.44 5.89 -7.61
CA ILE A 222 1.49 4.80 -7.83
C ILE A 222 0.42 5.26 -8.83
N LEU A 223 0.30 4.56 -9.96
CA LEU A 223 -0.76 4.77 -10.95
C LEU A 223 -1.96 3.89 -10.61
N ARG A 224 -3.14 4.51 -10.42
CA ARG A 224 -4.39 3.82 -10.04
C ARG A 224 -5.58 4.10 -10.98
N GLY A 225 -5.33 4.73 -12.13
CA GLY A 225 -6.35 5.26 -13.01
C GLY A 225 -6.97 6.56 -12.49
N ALA A 226 -7.91 7.09 -13.24
CA ALA A 226 -8.60 8.34 -12.97
C ALA A 226 -10.12 8.19 -13.05
N VAL A 227 -10.82 9.18 -12.55
CA VAL A 227 -12.26 9.38 -12.78
C VAL A 227 -12.43 10.78 -13.35
N ASN A 228 -13.04 10.87 -14.53
CA ASN A 228 -13.28 12.16 -15.17
C ASN A 228 -14.48 12.89 -14.54
N LYS A 229 -14.74 14.13 -15.02
CA LYS A 229 -15.85 14.96 -14.54
C LYS A 229 -17.25 14.36 -14.77
N HIS A 230 -17.37 13.34 -15.60
CA HIS A 230 -18.63 12.64 -15.87
C HIS A 230 -18.78 11.33 -15.08
N GLY A 231 -17.79 11.01 -14.19
CA GLY A 231 -17.80 9.81 -13.38
C GLY A 231 -17.25 8.55 -14.10
N GLU A 232 -16.72 8.71 -15.33
CA GLU A 232 -16.16 7.59 -16.09
C GLU A 232 -14.73 7.28 -15.62
N THR A 233 -14.42 5.98 -15.52
CA THR A 233 -13.07 5.53 -15.19
C THR A 233 -12.16 5.58 -16.41
N ILE A 234 -10.98 6.16 -16.23
CA ILE A 234 -9.92 6.26 -17.25
C ILE A 234 -8.70 5.53 -16.73
N PRO A 235 -8.27 4.44 -17.39
CA PRO A 235 -7.03 3.76 -17.03
C PRO A 235 -5.81 4.64 -17.33
N ASN A 236 -4.69 4.38 -16.62
CA ASN A 236 -3.42 5.07 -16.85
C ASN A 236 -2.21 4.13 -16.70
N TYR A 237 -2.34 2.90 -17.21
CA TYR A 237 -1.32 1.85 -17.17
C TYR A 237 -0.82 1.42 -18.55
N HIS A 238 -1.36 1.99 -19.63
CA HIS A 238 -0.93 1.65 -20.99
C HIS A 238 0.50 2.13 -21.25
N TYR A 239 1.10 1.61 -22.30
CA TYR A 239 2.47 1.94 -22.68
C TYR A 239 2.71 3.46 -22.78
N GLU A 240 1.77 4.17 -23.37
CA GLU A 240 1.82 5.62 -23.57
C GLU A 240 1.75 6.38 -22.24
N ASP A 241 0.92 5.91 -21.29
CA ASP A 241 0.80 6.52 -19.96
C ASP A 241 2.08 6.34 -19.16
N LEU A 242 2.65 5.13 -19.19
CA LEU A 242 3.90 4.81 -18.51
C LEU A 242 5.07 5.59 -19.10
N SER A 243 5.13 5.70 -20.44
CA SER A 243 6.16 6.45 -21.15
C SER A 243 6.07 7.95 -20.85
N LEU A 244 4.86 8.50 -20.87
CA LEU A 244 4.63 9.91 -20.50
C LEU A 244 5.05 10.18 -19.05
N LEU A 245 4.69 9.31 -18.12
CA LEU A 245 5.09 9.46 -16.72
C LEU A 245 6.62 9.41 -16.57
N TYR A 246 7.28 8.48 -17.26
CA TYR A 246 8.74 8.38 -17.26
C TYR A 246 9.41 9.68 -17.77
N GLU A 247 8.92 10.23 -18.89
CA GLU A 247 9.40 11.51 -19.39
C GLU A 247 9.21 12.67 -18.41
N LEU A 248 8.04 12.74 -17.75
CA LEU A 248 7.75 13.74 -16.74
C LEU A 248 8.66 13.60 -15.51
N TYR A 249 8.97 12.38 -15.11
CA TYR A 249 9.92 12.08 -14.04
C TYR A 249 11.33 12.57 -14.42
N CYS A 250 11.76 12.30 -15.65
CA CYS A 250 13.08 12.70 -16.16
C CYS A 250 13.28 14.21 -16.24
N LYS A 251 12.19 14.99 -16.37
CA LYS A 251 12.21 16.45 -16.37
C LYS A 251 12.32 17.07 -14.97
N GLN A 252 12.19 16.26 -13.93
CA GLN A 252 12.26 16.70 -12.53
C GLN A 252 13.50 16.12 -11.85
N ASP A 253 14.05 16.86 -10.90
CA ASP A 253 15.16 16.41 -10.05
C ASP A 253 14.60 15.54 -8.91
N LEU A 254 14.16 14.32 -9.26
CA LEU A 254 13.63 13.32 -8.34
C LEU A 254 14.59 12.15 -8.22
N GLN A 255 14.80 11.69 -6.99
CA GLN A 255 15.65 10.54 -6.71
C GLN A 255 14.89 9.23 -6.97
N ASN A 256 15.63 8.15 -7.32
CA ASN A 256 15.10 6.79 -7.43
C ASN A 256 13.78 6.70 -8.23
N LYS A 257 13.85 7.06 -9.51
CA LYS A 257 12.68 7.04 -10.41
C LYS A 257 12.00 5.67 -10.39
N ALA A 258 10.75 5.63 -9.93
CA ALA A 258 10.01 4.39 -9.81
C ALA A 258 8.50 4.61 -9.90
N VAL A 259 7.81 3.62 -10.46
CA VAL A 259 6.35 3.55 -10.44
C VAL A 259 5.89 2.15 -10.05
N ILE A 260 4.89 2.10 -9.20
CA ILE A 260 4.06 0.93 -8.94
C ILE A 260 2.74 1.12 -9.68
N VAL A 261 2.22 0.10 -10.35
CA VAL A 261 0.93 0.16 -11.02
C VAL A 261 -0.11 -0.62 -10.23
N ASP A 262 -1.12 0.08 -9.76
CA ASP A 262 -2.31 -0.49 -9.12
C ASP A 262 -3.22 -1.03 -10.23
N THR A 263 -3.37 -2.35 -10.29
CA THR A 263 -4.13 -3.04 -11.35
C THR A 263 -5.63 -3.02 -11.15
N ASN A 264 -6.10 -2.60 -9.96
CA ASN A 264 -7.52 -2.47 -9.65
C ASN A 264 -8.02 -1.01 -9.76
N HIS A 265 -8.87 -0.56 -8.86
CA HIS A 265 -9.46 0.79 -8.81
C HIS A 265 -9.99 1.26 -10.19
N SER A 266 -9.57 2.46 -10.63
CA SER A 266 -10.01 2.98 -11.92
C SER A 266 -9.29 2.36 -13.12
N ASN A 267 -8.15 1.70 -12.92
CA ASN A 267 -7.44 0.97 -13.98
C ASN A 267 -8.25 -0.24 -14.48
N SER A 268 -8.95 -0.93 -13.59
CA SER A 268 -9.84 -2.05 -13.95
C SER A 268 -11.33 -1.65 -13.99
N GLY A 269 -11.67 -0.42 -13.60
CA GLY A 269 -13.06 -0.05 -13.29
C GLY A 269 -13.64 -0.88 -12.15
N LYS A 270 -12.81 -1.35 -11.21
CA LYS A 270 -13.14 -2.28 -10.10
C LYS A 270 -13.64 -3.66 -10.56
N LYS A 271 -13.35 -4.04 -11.80
CA LYS A 271 -13.57 -5.39 -12.32
C LYS A 271 -12.38 -6.26 -11.94
N TYR A 272 -12.45 -6.93 -10.82
CA TYR A 272 -11.29 -7.62 -10.20
C TYR A 272 -10.62 -8.65 -11.13
N LEU A 273 -11.33 -9.30 -12.03
CA LEU A 273 -10.78 -10.25 -13.00
C LEU A 273 -9.87 -9.58 -14.05
N GLU A 274 -10.10 -8.28 -14.34
CA GLU A 274 -9.26 -7.52 -15.26
C GLU A 274 -7.84 -7.32 -14.75
N GLN A 275 -7.59 -7.43 -13.45
CA GLN A 275 -6.26 -7.29 -12.86
C GLN A 275 -5.24 -8.23 -13.51
N VAL A 276 -5.66 -9.46 -13.87
CA VAL A 276 -4.79 -10.44 -14.53
C VAL A 276 -4.37 -9.96 -15.93
N ARG A 277 -5.32 -9.47 -16.73
CA ARG A 277 -5.04 -8.93 -18.07
C ARG A 277 -4.13 -7.68 -17.97
N ILE A 278 -4.46 -6.76 -17.07
CA ILE A 278 -3.70 -5.51 -16.86
C ILE A 278 -2.26 -5.82 -16.46
N ALA A 279 -2.05 -6.75 -15.52
CA ALA A 279 -0.71 -7.17 -15.11
C ALA A 279 0.12 -7.68 -16.31
N ASN A 280 -0.46 -8.52 -17.16
CA ASN A 280 0.22 -9.02 -18.37
C ASN A 280 0.53 -7.92 -19.39
N GLU A 281 -0.38 -6.94 -19.57
CA GLU A 281 -0.16 -5.80 -20.46
C GLU A 281 1.01 -4.92 -19.98
N ILE A 282 1.10 -4.68 -18.67
CA ILE A 282 2.22 -3.93 -18.07
C ILE A 282 3.54 -4.68 -18.28
N PHE A 283 3.56 -6.00 -18.12
CA PHE A 283 4.74 -6.82 -18.40
C PHE A 283 5.12 -6.80 -19.88
N HIS A 284 4.14 -6.79 -20.78
CA HIS A 284 4.40 -6.59 -22.21
C HIS A 284 5.06 -5.25 -22.48
N SER A 285 4.54 -4.15 -21.90
CA SER A 285 5.10 -2.80 -22.03
C SER A 285 6.53 -2.71 -21.48
N ARG A 286 6.82 -3.33 -20.34
CA ARG A 286 8.17 -3.40 -19.75
C ARG A 286 9.18 -4.08 -20.69
N ARG A 287 8.80 -5.22 -21.29
CA ARG A 287 9.68 -5.94 -22.24
C ARG A 287 9.93 -5.15 -23.53
N HIS A 288 9.01 -4.28 -23.91
CA HIS A 288 9.13 -3.47 -25.12
C HIS A 288 10.06 -2.26 -24.95
N SER A 289 10.29 -1.77 -23.73
CA SER A 289 11.09 -0.59 -23.44
C SER A 289 12.01 -0.82 -22.22
N LYS A 290 13.33 -0.64 -22.43
CA LYS A 290 14.32 -0.71 -21.34
C LYS A 290 14.11 0.37 -20.29
N ASP A 291 13.61 1.54 -20.68
CA ASP A 291 13.28 2.61 -19.75
C ASP A 291 12.14 2.17 -18.82
N LEU A 292 11.09 1.57 -19.39
CA LEU A 292 9.95 1.06 -18.60
C LEU A 292 10.33 -0.18 -17.79
N GLU A 293 11.24 -1.04 -18.28
CA GLU A 293 11.78 -2.16 -17.52
C GLU A 293 12.44 -1.70 -16.23
N GLY A 294 13.24 -0.63 -16.30
CA GLY A 294 13.90 -0.04 -15.14
C GLY A 294 13.00 0.82 -14.27
N PHE A 295 11.95 1.43 -14.82
CA PHE A 295 11.07 2.38 -14.17
C PHE A 295 9.88 1.73 -13.43
N VAL A 296 9.21 0.74 -14.06
CA VAL A 296 8.08 0.02 -13.46
C VAL A 296 8.62 -1.03 -12.50
N LYS A 297 8.68 -0.68 -11.22
CA LYS A 297 9.28 -1.52 -10.18
C LYS A 297 8.35 -2.59 -9.62
N GLY A 298 7.04 -2.46 -9.82
CA GLY A 298 6.10 -3.42 -9.26
C GLY A 298 4.64 -3.18 -9.62
N LEU A 299 3.80 -4.09 -9.14
CA LEU A 299 2.35 -4.02 -9.22
C LEU A 299 1.74 -3.98 -7.82
N MET A 300 0.56 -3.37 -7.73
CA MET A 300 -0.34 -3.48 -6.58
C MET A 300 -1.61 -4.19 -7.02
N ILE A 301 -1.94 -5.30 -6.34
CA ILE A 301 -3.06 -6.20 -6.71
C ILE A 301 -3.98 -6.38 -5.51
N GLU A 302 -5.28 -6.20 -5.71
CA GLU A 302 -6.29 -6.52 -4.71
C GLU A 302 -6.70 -7.99 -4.85
N SER A 303 -6.30 -8.79 -3.87
CA SER A 303 -6.48 -10.23 -3.82
C SER A 303 -6.82 -10.69 -2.41
N TYR A 304 -7.66 -11.72 -2.31
CA TYR A 304 -7.98 -12.36 -1.05
C TYR A 304 -8.16 -13.88 -1.25
N ILE A 305 -8.77 -14.58 -0.28
CA ILE A 305 -8.97 -16.04 -0.38
C ILE A 305 -10.05 -16.34 -1.43
N GLU A 306 -11.19 -15.64 -1.35
CA GLU A 306 -12.34 -15.83 -2.23
C GLU A 306 -12.48 -14.69 -3.25
N ASP A 307 -13.01 -15.03 -4.42
CA ASP A 307 -13.29 -14.06 -5.49
C ASP A 307 -14.39 -13.05 -5.10
N GLY A 308 -14.20 -11.81 -5.53
CA GLY A 308 -15.22 -10.76 -5.48
C GLY A 308 -15.33 -10.08 -4.12
N SER A 309 -16.53 -9.68 -3.75
CA SER A 309 -16.84 -9.01 -2.49
C SER A 309 -18.19 -9.48 -1.94
N GLN A 310 -18.44 -9.15 -0.67
CA GLN A 310 -19.67 -9.45 0.05
C GLN A 310 -20.11 -8.25 0.90
N SER A 311 -21.32 -8.32 1.43
CA SER A 311 -21.77 -7.39 2.47
C SER A 311 -21.06 -7.68 3.80
N THR A 312 -21.00 -6.67 4.68
CA THR A 312 -20.52 -6.86 6.07
C THR A 312 -21.37 -7.84 6.88
N ASP A 313 -22.62 -8.04 6.46
CA ASP A 313 -23.57 -8.95 7.10
C ASP A 313 -23.40 -10.41 6.64
N ASP A 314 -22.65 -10.63 5.55
CA ASP A 314 -22.32 -11.97 5.06
C ASP A 314 -21.12 -12.54 5.83
N ALA A 315 -21.01 -13.88 5.87
CA ALA A 315 -20.02 -14.58 6.68
C ALA A 315 -19.07 -15.47 5.88
N VAL A 316 -18.89 -15.22 4.58
CA VAL A 316 -17.97 -16.01 3.76
C VAL A 316 -16.54 -15.71 4.17
N TYR A 317 -15.84 -16.73 4.66
CA TYR A 317 -14.45 -16.63 5.11
C TYR A 317 -13.51 -16.16 3.98
N GLY A 318 -12.68 -15.15 4.26
CA GLY A 318 -11.68 -14.67 3.31
C GLY A 318 -12.25 -14.00 2.04
N LYS A 319 -13.49 -13.51 2.09
CA LYS A 319 -14.09 -12.72 1.02
C LYS A 319 -14.14 -11.25 1.41
N SER A 320 -13.74 -10.36 0.50
CA SER A 320 -13.64 -8.92 0.78
C SER A 320 -14.99 -8.31 1.15
N ILE A 321 -15.02 -7.49 2.19
CA ILE A 321 -16.20 -6.68 2.59
C ILE A 321 -16.14 -5.24 2.03
N THR A 322 -15.21 -4.96 1.12
CA THR A 322 -15.04 -3.66 0.46
C THR A 322 -14.99 -3.84 -1.06
N ASP A 323 -13.94 -3.40 -1.75
CA ASP A 323 -13.85 -3.59 -3.20
C ASP A 323 -13.59 -5.07 -3.55
N PRO A 324 -14.12 -5.59 -4.67
CA PRO A 324 -13.96 -6.99 -5.04
C PRO A 324 -12.50 -7.35 -5.33
N CYS A 325 -12.05 -8.48 -4.80
CA CYS A 325 -10.69 -9.00 -4.88
C CYS A 325 -10.59 -10.23 -5.79
N LEU A 326 -9.39 -10.45 -6.33
CA LEU A 326 -9.02 -11.67 -7.03
C LEU A 326 -8.84 -12.80 -6.01
N GLY A 327 -9.48 -13.96 -6.21
CA GLY A 327 -9.39 -15.12 -5.33
C GLY A 327 -8.04 -15.83 -5.41
N TRP A 328 -7.74 -16.67 -4.40
CA TRP A 328 -6.43 -17.29 -4.22
C TRP A 328 -5.93 -18.07 -5.43
N GLU A 329 -6.73 -18.97 -6.00
CA GLU A 329 -6.29 -19.81 -7.11
C GLU A 329 -5.82 -19.01 -8.34
N LYS A 330 -6.51 -17.90 -8.63
CA LYS A 330 -6.13 -17.01 -9.73
C LYS A 330 -4.89 -16.19 -9.38
N THR A 331 -4.78 -15.81 -8.12
CA THR A 331 -3.64 -15.07 -7.58
C THR A 331 -2.35 -15.88 -7.69
N GLU A 332 -2.37 -17.11 -7.20
CA GLU A 332 -1.21 -18.00 -7.24
C GLU A 332 -0.75 -18.23 -8.69
N LYS A 333 -1.68 -18.56 -9.59
CA LYS A 333 -1.39 -18.73 -11.02
C LYS A 333 -0.80 -17.47 -11.63
N LEU A 334 -1.32 -16.30 -11.27
CA LEU A 334 -0.82 -15.02 -11.76
C LEU A 334 0.61 -14.79 -11.31
N ILE A 335 0.93 -15.01 -10.02
CA ILE A 335 2.30 -14.80 -9.49
C ILE A 335 3.32 -15.65 -10.25
N TYR A 336 3.04 -16.94 -10.45
CA TYR A 336 3.93 -17.81 -11.22
C TYR A 336 4.06 -17.35 -12.68
N SER A 337 2.95 -17.02 -13.33
CA SER A 337 2.96 -16.51 -14.71
C SER A 337 3.78 -15.22 -14.86
N LEU A 338 3.75 -14.33 -13.87
CA LEU A 338 4.57 -13.12 -13.88
C LEU A 338 6.04 -13.44 -13.63
N ALA A 339 6.34 -14.39 -12.75
CA ALA A 339 7.72 -14.84 -12.50
C ALA A 339 8.35 -15.49 -13.74
N ASP A 340 7.58 -16.22 -14.54
CA ASP A 340 8.06 -16.81 -15.79
C ASP A 340 8.39 -15.76 -16.86
N GLN A 341 7.83 -14.56 -16.75
CA GLN A 341 8.04 -13.44 -17.66
C GLN A 341 9.23 -12.54 -17.28
N LEU A 342 9.81 -12.70 -16.09
CA LEU A 342 11.01 -12.04 -15.58
C LEU A 342 12.24 -12.95 -15.79
#